data_0e75951744d0a7ca7ed1f0eaa4056912
#
_entry.id   0e75951744d0a7ca7ed1f0eaa4056912
#
_cell.length_a   1.000
_cell.length_b   1.000
_cell.length_c   1.000
_cell.angle_alpha   90.00
_cell.angle_beta   90.00
_cell.angle_gamma   90.00
#
_symmetry.space_group_name_H-M   'P 1'
#
loop_
_entity.id
_entity.type
_entity.pdbx_description
1 polymer ?
#
loop_
_entity_poly.entity_id
_entity_poly.type
_entity_poly.pdbx_seq_one_letter_code
_entity_poly.pdbx_strand_id
1 'polypeptide(L)'
;MGETERSRAEVGVWLLAGLAFVVGTVELVVAGVLDELAASFAVSQGRAGLLMSLYALVYALLGPLLVYLSAGIERRRLLAGALLAFVGANLASAAAPSFALLLASRLLVAASASVIVVVAITLAVAIVAPERRGRAIGLVFAGIVASLVLGVPLGTLIGEFWGWRSLFLLLAGVALLGLPLLLRLLPAIPGAPGIAPAEQLRALARGRVPFAHLASLLQMTGQFTVYTYIVPFLVGSMALDKPTISLVLLVYGGGGILGALLGGRAADRWPGPATFVAFLLLHALALVLLPFATGGLPLLLGAVVFWCVFNMAPGPAIQKYLVELSPDTAAIQISLNTSAIQLGVALGAFIGAILVDQVAVRAPPPGGAPPPPPPAPPPGGGGPPPPPAGPPPPAPDTRAARDTLTQAVDHKGDPQ
;
A
#
# COMPACT_ATOMS: atom_id res chain seq x y z
N MET A 1 -20.37 -32.86 -13.66
CA MET A 1 -18.99 -32.73 -13.16
C MET A 1 -18.73 -33.87 -12.19
N GLY A 2 -17.76 -34.73 -12.45
CA GLY A 2 -17.40 -35.85 -11.59
C GLY A 2 -16.79 -35.34 -10.24
N GLU A 3 -16.73 -36.24 -9.22
CA GLU A 3 -16.18 -35.83 -7.89
C GLU A 3 -14.74 -35.32 -7.99
N THR A 4 -13.89 -35.90 -8.83
CA THR A 4 -12.51 -35.47 -9.06
C THR A 4 -12.40 -34.10 -9.72
N GLU A 5 -13.27 -33.77 -10.67
CA GLU A 5 -13.32 -32.45 -11.30
C GLU A 5 -13.79 -31.38 -10.32
N ARG A 6 -14.75 -31.73 -9.46
CA ARG A 6 -15.28 -30.86 -8.42
C ARG A 6 -14.21 -30.51 -7.36
N SER A 7 -13.48 -31.53 -6.89
CA SER A 7 -12.35 -31.32 -5.98
C SER A 7 -11.26 -30.44 -6.59
N ARG A 8 -10.93 -30.67 -7.86
CA ARG A 8 -9.93 -29.87 -8.60
C ARG A 8 -10.34 -28.42 -8.76
N ALA A 9 -11.63 -28.15 -9.05
CA ALA A 9 -12.17 -26.80 -9.13
C ALA A 9 -12.10 -26.07 -7.76
N GLU A 10 -12.46 -26.77 -6.67
CA GLU A 10 -12.38 -26.19 -5.32
C GLU A 10 -10.94 -25.82 -4.93
N VAL A 11 -9.96 -26.70 -5.17
CA VAL A 11 -8.53 -26.40 -4.96
C VAL A 11 -8.08 -25.24 -5.84
N GLY A 12 -8.55 -25.16 -7.08
CA GLY A 12 -8.29 -24.04 -7.99
C GLY A 12 -8.78 -22.68 -7.41
N VAL A 13 -9.99 -22.66 -6.84
CA VAL A 13 -10.52 -21.43 -6.22
C VAL A 13 -9.71 -21.03 -4.98
N TRP A 14 -9.27 -21.98 -4.14
CA TRP A 14 -8.38 -21.69 -3.02
C TRP A 14 -7.02 -21.15 -3.46
N LEU A 15 -6.45 -21.67 -4.54
CA LEU A 15 -5.23 -21.13 -5.13
C LEU A 15 -5.41 -19.66 -5.57
N LEU A 16 -6.53 -19.36 -6.25
CA LEU A 16 -6.85 -17.99 -6.68
C LEU A 16 -7.06 -17.05 -5.49
N ALA A 17 -7.68 -17.52 -4.41
CA ALA A 17 -7.80 -16.79 -3.16
C ALA A 17 -6.43 -16.53 -2.51
N GLY A 18 -5.52 -17.51 -2.53
CA GLY A 18 -4.15 -17.37 -2.07
C GLY A 18 -3.35 -16.34 -2.88
N LEU A 19 -3.52 -16.30 -4.21
CA LEU A 19 -2.91 -15.27 -5.05
C LEU A 19 -3.48 -13.88 -4.73
N ALA A 20 -4.79 -13.77 -4.50
CA ALA A 20 -5.43 -12.53 -4.08
C ALA A 20 -4.91 -12.04 -2.70
N PHE A 21 -4.64 -12.96 -1.77
CA PHE A 21 -3.98 -12.66 -0.49
C PHE A 21 -2.58 -12.09 -0.69
N VAL A 22 -1.76 -12.72 -1.55
CA VAL A 22 -0.39 -12.25 -1.84
C VAL A 22 -0.42 -10.85 -2.45
N VAL A 23 -1.30 -10.63 -3.43
CA VAL A 23 -1.46 -9.31 -4.09
C VAL A 23 -1.91 -8.24 -3.09
N GLY A 24 -2.93 -8.51 -2.29
CA GLY A 24 -3.40 -7.58 -1.27
C GLY A 24 -2.33 -7.28 -0.20
N THR A 25 -1.52 -8.29 0.18
CA THR A 25 -0.40 -8.10 1.12
C THR A 25 0.65 -7.17 0.54
N VAL A 26 1.09 -7.38 -0.71
CA VAL A 26 2.08 -6.51 -1.38
C VAL A 26 1.58 -5.06 -1.48
N GLU A 27 0.30 -4.86 -1.71
CA GLU A 27 -0.30 -3.52 -1.78
C GLU A 27 -0.21 -2.80 -0.43
N LEU A 28 -0.68 -3.42 0.63
CA LEU A 28 -0.92 -2.78 1.92
C LEU A 28 0.29 -2.80 2.87
N VAL A 29 1.21 -3.77 2.71
CA VAL A 29 2.33 -3.96 3.63
C VAL A 29 3.29 -2.77 3.69
N VAL A 30 3.33 -1.94 2.64
CA VAL A 30 4.14 -0.72 2.60
C VAL A 30 3.79 0.22 3.75
N ALA A 31 2.50 0.31 4.15
CA ALA A 31 2.11 1.11 5.32
C ALA A 31 2.74 0.58 6.63
N GLY A 32 2.97 -0.73 6.71
CA GLY A 32 3.58 -1.39 7.88
C GLY A 32 5.08 -1.17 8.02
N VAL A 33 5.78 -0.88 6.91
CA VAL A 33 7.26 -0.71 6.85
C VAL A 33 7.67 0.65 6.30
N LEU A 34 6.78 1.65 6.34
CA LEU A 34 6.97 2.95 5.70
C LEU A 34 8.17 3.70 6.26
N ASP A 35 8.33 3.70 7.59
CA ASP A 35 9.43 4.34 8.30
C ASP A 35 10.79 3.70 7.98
N GLU A 36 10.83 2.37 7.84
CA GLU A 36 12.03 1.64 7.45
C GLU A 36 12.45 1.96 6.00
N LEU A 37 11.46 2.05 5.09
CA LEU A 37 11.70 2.46 3.71
C LEU A 37 12.19 3.91 3.63
N ALA A 38 11.57 4.82 4.37
CA ALA A 38 11.99 6.22 4.44
C ALA A 38 13.44 6.34 4.95
N ALA A 39 13.78 5.64 6.02
CA ALA A 39 15.13 5.61 6.58
C ALA A 39 16.16 4.98 5.63
N SER A 40 15.83 3.85 5.00
CA SER A 40 16.75 3.12 4.10
C SER A 40 17.18 3.92 2.87
N PHE A 41 16.31 4.81 2.39
CA PHE A 41 16.59 5.63 1.20
C PHE A 41 16.83 7.11 1.53
N ALA A 42 16.90 7.48 2.82
CA ALA A 42 17.06 8.86 3.30
C ALA A 42 16.04 9.84 2.65
N VAL A 43 14.77 9.42 2.56
CA VAL A 43 13.65 10.22 2.06
C VAL A 43 12.68 10.54 3.19
N SER A 44 11.84 11.58 3.00
CA SER A 44 10.77 11.88 3.96
C SER A 44 9.71 10.76 3.97
N GLN A 45 8.95 10.65 5.06
CA GLN A 45 7.83 9.72 5.17
C GLN A 45 6.76 9.99 4.11
N GLY A 46 6.49 11.27 3.81
CA GLY A 46 5.59 11.64 2.74
C GLY A 46 6.09 11.16 1.38
N ARG A 47 7.40 11.32 1.10
CA ARG A 47 7.98 10.80 -0.14
C ARG A 47 7.91 9.27 -0.21
N ALA A 48 8.15 8.55 0.90
CA ALA A 48 7.97 7.10 0.95
C ALA A 48 6.51 6.69 0.70
N GLY A 49 5.53 7.46 1.16
CA GLY A 49 4.10 7.25 0.91
C GLY A 49 3.69 7.30 -0.56
N LEU A 50 4.50 7.91 -1.46
CA LEU A 50 4.28 7.86 -2.90
C LEU A 50 4.33 6.41 -3.45
N LEU A 51 4.98 5.48 -2.75
CA LEU A 51 4.96 4.05 -3.10
C LEU A 51 3.53 3.47 -3.06
N MET A 52 2.67 3.94 -2.16
CA MET A 52 1.26 3.55 -2.11
C MET A 52 0.40 4.38 -3.07
N SER A 53 0.62 5.70 -3.09
CA SER A 53 -0.17 6.60 -3.94
C SER A 53 -0.04 6.25 -5.42
N LEU A 54 1.19 6.13 -5.94
CA LEU A 54 1.42 5.81 -7.35
C LEU A 54 1.06 4.36 -7.69
N TYR A 55 1.24 3.41 -6.74
CA TYR A 55 0.75 2.05 -6.90
C TYR A 55 -0.76 2.04 -7.14
N ALA A 56 -1.53 2.66 -6.26
CA ALA A 56 -2.98 2.70 -6.37
C ALA A 56 -3.46 3.46 -7.63
N LEU A 57 -2.76 4.53 -8.02
CA LEU A 57 -3.06 5.26 -9.26
C LEU A 57 -2.88 4.37 -10.49
N VAL A 58 -1.76 3.65 -10.58
CA VAL A 58 -1.48 2.72 -11.68
C VAL A 58 -2.50 1.58 -11.69
N TYR A 59 -2.81 1.01 -10.53
CA TYR A 59 -3.83 -0.04 -10.40
C TYR A 59 -5.19 0.45 -10.92
N ALA A 60 -5.62 1.66 -10.53
CA ALA A 60 -6.91 2.24 -10.92
C ALA A 60 -7.03 2.50 -12.43
N LEU A 61 -5.96 3.04 -13.04
CA LEU A 61 -5.99 3.48 -14.43
C LEU A 61 -5.61 2.36 -15.41
N LEU A 62 -4.56 1.63 -15.10
CA LEU A 62 -4.07 0.58 -15.98
C LEU A 62 -4.85 -0.74 -15.84
N GLY A 63 -5.46 -1.02 -14.69
CA GLY A 63 -6.22 -2.24 -14.47
C GLY A 63 -7.30 -2.47 -15.54
N PRO A 64 -8.29 -1.59 -15.69
CA PRO A 64 -9.32 -1.73 -16.72
C PRO A 64 -8.76 -1.72 -18.14
N LEU A 65 -7.74 -0.92 -18.41
CA LEU A 65 -7.10 -0.84 -19.72
C LEU A 65 -6.36 -2.13 -20.09
N LEU A 66 -5.54 -2.68 -19.19
CA LEU A 66 -4.79 -3.91 -19.42
C LEU A 66 -5.73 -5.12 -19.58
N VAL A 67 -6.81 -5.17 -18.79
CA VAL A 67 -7.84 -6.22 -18.95
C VAL A 67 -8.52 -6.13 -20.30
N TYR A 68 -8.83 -4.92 -20.79
CA TYR A 68 -9.38 -4.69 -22.12
C TYR A 68 -8.40 -5.11 -23.22
N LEU A 69 -7.15 -4.64 -23.16
CA LEU A 69 -6.12 -4.93 -24.17
C LEU A 69 -5.76 -6.43 -24.22
N SER A 70 -5.87 -7.13 -23.10
CA SER A 70 -5.59 -8.57 -22.99
C SER A 70 -6.82 -9.46 -23.15
N ALA A 71 -7.97 -8.89 -23.55
CA ALA A 71 -9.26 -9.58 -23.61
C ALA A 71 -9.25 -10.87 -24.46
N GLY A 72 -8.54 -10.87 -25.60
CA GLY A 72 -8.38 -12.02 -26.49
C GLY A 72 -7.43 -13.12 -25.98
N ILE A 73 -6.66 -12.87 -24.92
CA ILE A 73 -5.67 -13.83 -24.41
C ILE A 73 -6.36 -14.88 -23.53
N GLU A 74 -5.96 -16.16 -23.70
CA GLU A 74 -6.39 -17.25 -22.82
C GLU A 74 -6.14 -16.90 -21.36
N ARG A 75 -7.17 -17.04 -20.49
CA ARG A 75 -7.16 -16.54 -19.11
C ARG A 75 -6.05 -17.14 -18.24
N ARG A 76 -5.76 -18.43 -18.40
CA ARG A 76 -4.67 -19.09 -17.66
C ARG A 76 -3.30 -18.57 -18.10
N ARG A 77 -3.06 -18.36 -19.39
CA ARG A 77 -1.80 -17.78 -19.90
C ARG A 77 -1.64 -16.34 -19.47
N LEU A 78 -2.72 -15.56 -19.50
CA LEU A 78 -2.72 -14.18 -19.04
C LEU A 78 -2.37 -14.10 -17.54
N LEU A 79 -2.99 -14.95 -16.70
CA LEU A 79 -2.69 -15.02 -15.28
C LEU A 79 -1.24 -15.44 -15.02
N ALA A 80 -0.74 -16.44 -15.75
CA ALA A 80 0.66 -16.87 -15.62
C ALA A 80 1.66 -15.77 -16.02
N GLY A 81 1.41 -15.06 -17.12
CA GLY A 81 2.24 -13.93 -17.55
C GLY A 81 2.22 -12.77 -16.57
N ALA A 82 1.04 -12.41 -16.06
CA ALA A 82 0.89 -11.38 -15.03
C ALA A 82 1.58 -11.78 -13.71
N LEU A 83 1.51 -13.06 -13.32
CA LEU A 83 2.18 -13.58 -12.14
C LEU A 83 3.71 -13.56 -12.28
N LEU A 84 4.25 -13.90 -13.46
CA LEU A 84 5.68 -13.78 -13.74
C LEU A 84 6.15 -12.32 -13.70
N ALA A 85 5.39 -11.40 -14.28
CA ALA A 85 5.68 -9.97 -14.21
C ALA A 85 5.65 -9.47 -12.76
N PHE A 86 4.67 -9.92 -11.97
CA PHE A 86 4.55 -9.62 -10.54
C PHE A 86 5.76 -10.14 -9.74
N VAL A 87 6.19 -11.39 -9.98
CA VAL A 87 7.39 -11.97 -9.35
C VAL A 87 8.63 -11.17 -9.71
N GLY A 88 8.87 -10.92 -11.02
CA GLY A 88 10.03 -10.15 -11.47
C GLY A 88 10.06 -8.73 -10.89
N ALA A 89 8.90 -8.07 -10.81
CA ALA A 89 8.78 -6.74 -10.24
C ALA A 89 9.03 -6.72 -8.70
N ASN A 90 8.58 -7.75 -7.96
CA ASN A 90 8.87 -7.87 -6.54
C ASN A 90 10.36 -8.19 -6.29
N LEU A 91 10.99 -9.03 -7.12
CA LEU A 91 12.44 -9.26 -7.06
C LEU A 91 13.22 -7.96 -7.33
N ALA A 92 12.79 -7.17 -8.33
CA ALA A 92 13.37 -5.86 -8.59
C ALA A 92 13.17 -4.89 -7.42
N SER A 93 12.00 -4.92 -6.75
CA SER A 93 11.74 -4.15 -5.52
C SER A 93 12.70 -4.54 -4.39
N ALA A 94 12.89 -5.83 -4.17
CA ALA A 94 13.81 -6.33 -3.13
C ALA A 94 15.28 -5.96 -3.41
N ALA A 95 15.69 -5.98 -4.69
CA ALA A 95 17.04 -5.65 -5.13
C ALA A 95 17.28 -4.15 -5.32
N ALA A 96 16.26 -3.29 -5.13
CA ALA A 96 16.33 -1.86 -5.46
C ALA A 96 17.45 -1.14 -4.68
N PRO A 97 18.47 -0.55 -5.37
CA PRO A 97 19.52 0.24 -4.76
C PRO A 97 19.12 1.70 -4.55
N SER A 98 18.03 2.16 -5.18
CA SER A 98 17.55 3.53 -5.08
C SER A 98 16.03 3.59 -4.94
N PHE A 99 15.53 4.68 -4.33
CA PHE A 99 14.09 4.92 -4.21
C PHE A 99 13.38 4.98 -5.58
N ALA A 100 14.03 5.57 -6.60
CA ALA A 100 13.46 5.66 -7.94
C ALA A 100 13.24 4.28 -8.58
N LEU A 101 14.18 3.33 -8.42
CA LEU A 101 14.03 1.97 -8.93
C LEU A 101 12.97 1.21 -8.13
N LEU A 102 12.93 1.38 -6.80
CA LEU A 102 11.85 0.82 -5.98
C LEU A 102 10.49 1.32 -6.46
N LEU A 103 10.35 2.64 -6.69
CA LEU A 103 9.11 3.23 -7.19
C LEU A 103 8.72 2.66 -8.56
N ALA A 104 9.65 2.61 -9.51
CA ALA A 104 9.41 2.04 -10.84
C ALA A 104 8.96 0.58 -10.77
N SER A 105 9.63 -0.24 -9.95
CA SER A 105 9.24 -1.64 -9.75
C SER A 105 7.84 -1.77 -9.13
N ARG A 106 7.47 -0.88 -8.20
CA ARG A 106 6.12 -0.83 -7.60
C ARG A 106 5.02 -0.52 -8.62
N LEU A 107 5.30 0.33 -9.63
CA LEU A 107 4.34 0.58 -10.72
C LEU A 107 4.08 -0.69 -11.54
N LEU A 108 5.12 -1.49 -11.80
CA LEU A 108 4.98 -2.78 -12.51
C LEU A 108 4.26 -3.82 -11.62
N VAL A 109 4.53 -3.85 -10.31
CA VAL A 109 3.78 -4.66 -9.35
C VAL A 109 2.30 -4.31 -9.41
N ALA A 110 1.92 -3.01 -9.38
CA ALA A 110 0.54 -2.55 -9.43
C ALA A 110 -0.17 -2.96 -10.73
N ALA A 111 0.49 -2.76 -11.87
CA ALA A 111 -0.05 -3.15 -13.18
C ALA A 111 -0.32 -4.66 -13.27
N SER A 112 0.63 -5.48 -12.84
CA SER A 112 0.47 -6.94 -12.82
C SER A 112 -0.59 -7.41 -11.79
N ALA A 113 -0.61 -6.80 -10.60
CA ALA A 113 -1.56 -7.08 -9.53
C ALA A 113 -3.02 -6.84 -9.97
N SER A 114 -3.27 -5.72 -10.67
CA SER A 114 -4.61 -5.40 -11.18
C SER A 114 -5.14 -6.47 -12.15
N VAL A 115 -4.27 -6.98 -13.03
CA VAL A 115 -4.62 -8.08 -13.96
C VAL A 115 -4.84 -9.38 -13.19
N ILE A 116 -3.95 -9.72 -12.23
CA ILE A 116 -4.07 -10.95 -11.44
C ILE A 116 -5.41 -11.02 -10.74
N VAL A 117 -5.85 -9.98 -10.03
CA VAL A 117 -7.10 -9.98 -9.28
C VAL A 117 -8.32 -10.16 -10.19
N VAL A 118 -8.39 -9.40 -11.30
CA VAL A 118 -9.53 -9.49 -12.23
C VAL A 118 -9.59 -10.85 -12.90
N VAL A 119 -8.46 -11.38 -13.35
CA VAL A 119 -8.40 -12.70 -14.01
C VAL A 119 -8.65 -13.82 -12.99
N ALA A 120 -8.19 -13.70 -11.75
CA ALA A 120 -8.46 -14.65 -10.68
C ALA A 120 -9.97 -14.77 -10.41
N ILE A 121 -10.69 -13.64 -10.30
CA ILE A 121 -12.15 -13.64 -10.13
C ILE A 121 -12.84 -14.27 -11.34
N THR A 122 -12.42 -13.91 -12.55
CA THR A 122 -12.99 -14.46 -13.80
C THR A 122 -12.82 -15.98 -13.88
N LEU A 123 -11.61 -16.48 -13.57
CA LEU A 123 -11.32 -17.91 -13.55
C LEU A 123 -12.11 -18.63 -12.44
N ALA A 124 -12.17 -18.05 -11.24
CA ALA A 124 -12.92 -18.63 -10.12
C ALA A 124 -14.40 -18.85 -10.47
N VAL A 125 -15.02 -17.90 -11.17
CA VAL A 125 -16.41 -18.02 -11.67
C VAL A 125 -16.55 -19.07 -12.77
N ALA A 126 -15.54 -19.17 -13.64
CA ALA A 126 -15.63 -20.03 -14.82
C ALA A 126 -15.39 -21.53 -14.51
N ILE A 127 -14.65 -21.85 -13.44
CA ILE A 127 -14.31 -23.23 -13.07
C ILE A 127 -15.35 -23.90 -12.16
N VAL A 128 -16.33 -23.17 -11.65
CA VAL A 128 -17.36 -23.69 -10.74
C VAL A 128 -18.74 -23.71 -11.40
N ALA A 129 -19.63 -24.56 -10.87
CA ALA A 129 -21.03 -24.59 -11.30
C ALA A 129 -21.75 -23.25 -10.98
N PRO A 130 -22.78 -22.86 -11.75
CA PRO A 130 -23.48 -21.58 -11.62
C PRO A 130 -23.93 -21.27 -10.19
N GLU A 131 -24.41 -22.27 -9.46
CA GLU A 131 -24.92 -22.14 -8.08
C GLU A 131 -23.81 -21.81 -7.06
N ARG A 132 -22.55 -22.02 -7.41
CA ARG A 132 -21.37 -21.81 -6.57
C ARG A 132 -20.55 -20.57 -6.90
N ARG A 133 -20.92 -19.84 -7.96
CA ARG A 133 -20.18 -18.67 -8.45
C ARG A 133 -20.03 -17.58 -7.37
N GLY A 134 -21.11 -17.30 -6.61
CA GLY A 134 -21.06 -16.33 -5.52
C GLY A 134 -20.07 -16.74 -4.43
N ARG A 135 -20.04 -18.04 -4.05
CA ARG A 135 -19.08 -18.56 -3.08
C ARG A 135 -17.62 -18.46 -3.59
N ALA A 136 -17.39 -18.75 -4.86
CA ALA A 136 -16.05 -18.65 -5.45
C ALA A 136 -15.53 -17.20 -5.47
N ILE A 137 -16.37 -16.25 -5.88
CA ILE A 137 -16.04 -14.81 -5.79
C ILE A 137 -15.75 -14.42 -4.34
N GLY A 138 -16.64 -14.80 -3.41
CA GLY A 138 -16.48 -14.51 -1.99
C GLY A 138 -15.18 -15.06 -1.42
N LEU A 139 -14.71 -16.23 -1.86
CA LEU A 139 -13.45 -16.81 -1.40
C LEU A 139 -12.23 -16.01 -1.91
N VAL A 140 -12.24 -15.54 -3.16
CA VAL A 140 -11.17 -14.68 -3.69
C VAL A 140 -11.13 -13.35 -2.94
N PHE A 141 -12.27 -12.73 -2.67
CA PHE A 141 -12.34 -11.52 -1.84
C PHE A 141 -11.90 -11.77 -0.40
N ALA A 142 -12.23 -12.94 0.18
CA ALA A 142 -11.73 -13.33 1.50
C ALA A 142 -10.20 -13.39 1.54
N GLY A 143 -9.54 -13.78 0.44
CA GLY A 143 -8.10 -13.68 0.30
C GLY A 143 -7.59 -12.24 0.44
N ILE A 144 -8.23 -11.28 -0.23
CA ILE A 144 -7.89 -9.85 -0.12
C ILE A 144 -8.11 -9.35 1.31
N VAL A 145 -9.23 -9.69 1.95
CA VAL A 145 -9.50 -9.29 3.34
C VAL A 145 -8.49 -9.94 4.31
N ALA A 146 -8.15 -11.22 4.08
CA ALA A 146 -7.14 -11.90 4.87
C ALA A 146 -5.76 -11.23 4.79
N SER A 147 -5.43 -10.58 3.67
CA SER A 147 -4.18 -9.81 3.55
C SER A 147 -4.14 -8.60 4.48
N LEU A 148 -5.27 -7.96 4.72
CA LEU A 148 -5.38 -6.87 5.68
C LEU A 148 -5.27 -7.39 7.13
N VAL A 149 -5.89 -8.54 7.41
CA VAL A 149 -5.93 -9.13 8.78
C VAL A 149 -4.60 -9.76 9.17
N LEU A 150 -3.97 -10.49 8.27
CA LEU A 150 -2.76 -11.28 8.53
C LEU A 150 -1.53 -10.78 7.78
N GLY A 151 -1.71 -10.39 6.51
CA GLY A 151 -0.60 -10.03 5.63
C GLY A 151 0.14 -8.78 6.10
N VAL A 152 -0.59 -7.73 6.48
CA VAL A 152 0.03 -6.46 6.94
C VAL A 152 0.71 -6.64 8.31
N PRO A 153 0.06 -7.21 9.35
CA PRO A 153 0.71 -7.43 10.64
C PRO A 153 1.94 -8.33 10.54
N LEU A 154 1.82 -9.47 9.85
CA LEU A 154 2.96 -10.38 9.64
C LEU A 154 4.07 -9.71 8.84
N GLY A 155 3.71 -8.94 7.81
CA GLY A 155 4.67 -8.19 7.02
C GLY A 155 5.41 -7.14 7.83
N THR A 156 4.75 -6.45 8.76
CA THR A 156 5.39 -5.49 9.68
C THR A 156 6.43 -6.19 10.56
N LEU A 157 6.09 -7.37 11.11
CA LEU A 157 7.04 -8.18 11.91
C LEU A 157 8.19 -8.71 11.06
N ILE A 158 7.92 -9.20 9.86
CA ILE A 158 8.96 -9.68 8.94
C ILE A 158 9.91 -8.53 8.58
N GLY A 159 9.36 -7.33 8.30
CA GLY A 159 10.16 -6.13 8.05
C GLY A 159 11.09 -5.80 9.21
N GLU A 160 10.60 -5.84 10.44
CA GLU A 160 11.35 -5.59 11.66
C GLU A 160 12.51 -6.58 11.85
N PHE A 161 12.25 -7.91 11.74
CA PHE A 161 13.23 -8.93 12.06
C PHE A 161 14.21 -9.24 10.92
N TRP A 162 13.78 -9.14 9.67
CA TRP A 162 14.57 -9.52 8.48
C TRP A 162 14.74 -8.40 7.46
N GLY A 163 14.22 -7.21 7.77
CA GLY A 163 14.28 -6.04 6.91
C GLY A 163 13.20 -6.06 5.80
N TRP A 164 12.82 -4.89 5.35
CA TRP A 164 11.75 -4.71 4.36
C TRP A 164 11.99 -5.44 3.02
N ARG A 165 13.24 -5.68 2.63
CA ARG A 165 13.58 -6.42 1.39
C ARG A 165 13.10 -7.86 1.42
N SER A 166 13.15 -8.51 2.59
CA SER A 166 12.69 -9.89 2.77
C SER A 166 11.21 -10.08 2.48
N LEU A 167 10.39 -9.03 2.70
CA LEU A 167 8.96 -9.04 2.37
C LEU A 167 8.73 -9.26 0.88
N PHE A 168 9.41 -8.49 0.03
CA PHE A 168 9.25 -8.61 -1.42
C PHE A 168 9.81 -9.94 -1.94
N LEU A 169 10.91 -10.45 -1.34
CA LEU A 169 11.44 -11.77 -1.66
C LEU A 169 10.47 -12.89 -1.27
N LEU A 170 9.90 -12.82 -0.07
CA LEU A 170 8.92 -13.81 0.40
C LEU A 170 7.68 -13.83 -0.49
N LEU A 171 7.12 -12.67 -0.80
CA LEU A 171 5.92 -12.56 -1.63
C LEU A 171 6.19 -12.97 -3.07
N ALA A 172 7.37 -12.67 -3.62
CA ALA A 172 7.80 -13.19 -4.91
C ALA A 172 7.93 -14.72 -4.89
N GLY A 173 8.53 -15.29 -3.83
CA GLY A 173 8.69 -16.72 -3.66
C GLY A 173 7.35 -17.46 -3.56
N VAL A 174 6.42 -16.96 -2.74
CA VAL A 174 5.07 -17.54 -2.60
C VAL A 174 4.31 -17.45 -3.92
N ALA A 175 4.37 -16.31 -4.64
CA ALA A 175 3.77 -16.15 -5.95
C ALA A 175 4.37 -17.13 -6.98
N LEU A 176 5.69 -17.29 -6.99
CA LEU A 176 6.39 -18.20 -7.89
C LEU A 176 6.00 -19.67 -7.63
N LEU A 177 5.86 -20.07 -6.36
CA LEU A 177 5.35 -21.42 -6.00
C LEU A 177 3.90 -21.64 -6.46
N GLY A 178 3.10 -20.59 -6.56
CA GLY A 178 1.75 -20.64 -7.11
C GLY A 178 1.71 -20.94 -8.62
N LEU A 179 2.74 -20.61 -9.37
CA LEU A 179 2.76 -20.74 -10.84
C LEU A 179 2.61 -22.19 -11.34
N PRO A 180 3.39 -23.18 -10.88
CA PRO A 180 3.20 -24.58 -11.31
C PRO A 180 1.84 -25.14 -10.89
N LEU A 181 1.32 -24.75 -9.72
CA LEU A 181 0.00 -25.14 -9.26
C LEU A 181 -1.10 -24.55 -10.18
N LEU A 182 -0.96 -23.27 -10.55
CA LEU A 182 -1.84 -22.59 -11.48
C LEU A 182 -1.90 -23.33 -12.84
N LEU A 183 -0.73 -23.64 -13.41
CA LEU A 183 -0.65 -24.31 -14.71
C LEU A 183 -1.21 -25.74 -14.70
N ARG A 184 -1.14 -26.43 -13.54
CA ARG A 184 -1.64 -27.81 -13.39
C ARG A 184 -3.13 -27.89 -13.05
N LEU A 185 -3.63 -26.96 -12.24
CA LEU A 185 -4.98 -27.01 -11.67
C LEU A 185 -6.02 -26.26 -12.50
N LEU A 186 -5.65 -25.14 -13.12
CA LEU A 186 -6.60 -24.30 -13.82
C LEU A 186 -6.73 -24.71 -15.29
N PRO A 187 -7.96 -24.84 -15.82
CA PRO A 187 -8.18 -25.12 -17.22
C PRO A 187 -7.82 -23.94 -18.12
N ALA A 188 -7.54 -24.23 -19.38
CA ALA A 188 -7.37 -23.22 -20.41
C ALA A 188 -8.76 -22.66 -20.79
N ILE A 189 -9.04 -21.42 -20.40
CA ILE A 189 -10.29 -20.73 -20.71
C ILE A 189 -10.01 -19.67 -21.77
N PRO A 190 -10.69 -19.70 -22.91
CA PRO A 190 -10.53 -18.68 -23.95
C PRO A 190 -10.79 -17.27 -23.43
N GLY A 191 -10.12 -16.29 -24.01
CA GLY A 191 -10.43 -14.89 -23.79
C GLY A 191 -11.86 -14.56 -24.23
N ALA A 192 -12.45 -13.56 -23.60
CA ALA A 192 -13.77 -13.02 -24.00
C ALA A 192 -13.59 -11.54 -24.37
N PRO A 193 -14.42 -10.99 -25.27
CA PRO A 193 -14.35 -9.57 -25.60
C PRO A 193 -14.35 -8.70 -24.37
N GLY A 194 -13.41 -7.74 -24.30
CA GLY A 194 -13.36 -6.77 -23.21
C GLY A 194 -14.38 -5.66 -23.43
N ILE A 195 -14.82 -5.03 -22.34
CA ILE A 195 -15.69 -3.87 -22.40
C ILE A 195 -14.85 -2.64 -22.79
N ALA A 196 -15.21 -2.01 -23.90
CA ALA A 196 -14.47 -0.85 -24.40
C ALA A 196 -14.45 0.31 -23.39
N PRO A 197 -13.32 1.03 -23.24
CA PRO A 197 -13.25 2.18 -22.31
C PRO A 197 -14.34 3.23 -22.52
N ALA A 198 -14.74 3.47 -23.78
CA ALA A 198 -15.85 4.36 -24.10
C ALA A 198 -17.20 3.89 -23.53
N GLU A 199 -17.45 2.60 -23.49
CA GLU A 199 -18.65 2.01 -22.90
C GLU A 199 -18.62 2.11 -21.37
N GLN A 200 -17.45 1.87 -20.76
CA GLN A 200 -17.25 2.09 -19.33
C GLN A 200 -17.52 3.54 -18.92
N LEU A 201 -17.00 4.52 -19.68
CA LEU A 201 -17.25 5.94 -19.44
C LEU A 201 -18.73 6.32 -19.62
N ARG A 202 -19.42 5.76 -20.62
CA ARG A 202 -20.86 5.96 -20.79
C ARG A 202 -21.67 5.37 -19.63
N ALA A 203 -21.26 4.20 -19.13
CA ALA A 203 -21.90 3.58 -17.97
C ALA A 203 -21.70 4.42 -16.68
N LEU A 204 -20.52 5.03 -16.53
CA LEU A 204 -20.22 5.95 -15.41
C LEU A 204 -21.11 7.18 -15.41
N ALA A 205 -21.47 7.74 -16.57
CA ALA A 205 -22.22 8.99 -16.70
C ALA A 205 -23.74 8.85 -16.45
N ARG A 206 -24.26 7.66 -16.09
CA ARG A 206 -25.69 7.40 -15.95
C ARG A 206 -26.26 7.87 -14.59
N GLY A 207 -27.19 8.80 -14.62
CA GLY A 207 -28.05 9.17 -13.47
C GLY A 207 -27.27 9.49 -12.17
N ARG A 208 -27.50 8.72 -11.11
CA ARG A 208 -26.87 8.89 -9.79
C ARG A 208 -25.59 8.10 -9.59
N VAL A 209 -25.17 7.30 -10.58
CA VAL A 209 -23.97 6.46 -10.52
C VAL A 209 -22.70 7.26 -10.22
N PRO A 210 -22.43 8.44 -10.83
CA PRO A 210 -21.22 9.22 -10.53
C PRO A 210 -21.10 9.58 -9.05
N PHE A 211 -22.21 9.91 -8.40
CA PHE A 211 -22.22 10.27 -6.97
C PHE A 211 -21.89 9.07 -6.07
N ALA A 212 -22.33 7.87 -6.44
CA ALA A 212 -21.99 6.65 -5.71
C ALA A 212 -20.49 6.34 -5.78
N HIS A 213 -19.88 6.46 -6.97
CA HIS A 213 -18.44 6.30 -7.15
C HIS A 213 -17.63 7.40 -6.47
N LEU A 214 -18.09 8.66 -6.54
CA LEU A 214 -17.47 9.79 -5.85
C LEU A 214 -17.48 9.56 -4.33
N ALA A 215 -18.57 9.05 -3.77
CA ALA A 215 -18.66 8.77 -2.35
C ALA A 215 -17.67 7.66 -1.91
N SER A 216 -17.51 6.58 -2.72
CA SER A 216 -16.48 5.55 -2.47
C SER A 216 -15.07 6.13 -2.57
N LEU A 217 -14.81 6.99 -3.56
CA LEU A 217 -13.54 7.69 -3.73
C LEU A 217 -13.21 8.54 -2.50
N LEU A 218 -14.15 9.39 -2.06
CA LEU A 218 -13.94 10.28 -0.91
C LEU A 218 -13.77 9.49 0.40
N GLN A 219 -14.52 8.39 0.59
CA GLN A 219 -14.34 7.49 1.73
C GLN A 219 -12.92 6.96 1.78
N MET A 220 -12.43 6.41 0.67
CA MET A 220 -11.08 5.85 0.59
C MET A 220 -9.99 6.92 0.67
N THR A 221 -10.26 8.13 0.18
CA THR A 221 -9.36 9.28 0.35
C THR A 221 -9.16 9.58 1.83
N GLY A 222 -10.23 9.74 2.61
CA GLY A 222 -10.13 9.94 4.06
C GLY A 222 -9.42 8.78 4.77
N GLN A 223 -9.80 7.56 4.43
CA GLN A 223 -9.21 6.34 4.98
C GLN A 223 -7.69 6.30 4.79
N PHE A 224 -7.20 6.46 3.56
CA PHE A 224 -5.79 6.28 3.24
C PHE A 224 -4.93 7.52 3.54
N THR A 225 -5.52 8.68 3.77
CA THR A 225 -4.83 9.83 4.38
C THR A 225 -4.28 9.47 5.76
N VAL A 226 -4.99 8.64 6.52
CA VAL A 226 -4.58 8.18 7.86
C VAL A 226 -3.84 6.85 7.80
N TYR A 227 -4.42 5.84 7.12
CA TYR A 227 -3.90 4.46 7.15
C TYR A 227 -2.49 4.32 6.60
N THR A 228 -2.14 5.08 5.54
CA THR A 228 -0.80 5.04 4.94
C THR A 228 0.30 5.42 5.95
N TYR A 229 -0.03 6.28 6.89
CA TYR A 229 0.92 6.84 7.88
C TYR A 229 0.61 6.38 9.30
N ILE A 230 -0.18 5.31 9.47
CA ILE A 230 -0.58 4.82 10.80
C ILE A 230 0.61 4.39 11.65
N VAL A 231 1.61 3.72 11.04
CA VAL A 231 2.81 3.28 11.76
C VAL A 231 3.65 4.46 12.24
N PRO A 232 4.06 5.41 11.37
CA PRO A 232 4.71 6.64 11.81
C PRO A 232 3.92 7.42 12.88
N PHE A 233 2.59 7.47 12.75
CA PHE A 233 1.72 8.11 13.73
C PHE A 233 1.82 7.42 15.10
N LEU A 234 1.71 6.10 15.17
CA LEU A 234 1.76 5.34 16.42
C LEU A 234 3.16 5.39 17.07
N VAL A 235 4.22 5.34 16.29
CA VAL A 235 5.59 5.51 16.77
C VAL A 235 5.78 6.93 17.33
N GLY A 236 5.36 7.94 16.59
CA GLY A 236 5.56 9.34 16.98
C GLY A 236 4.69 9.81 18.15
N SER A 237 3.45 9.32 18.27
CA SER A 237 2.49 9.77 19.29
C SER A 237 2.53 8.96 20.58
N MET A 238 2.88 7.67 20.53
CA MET A 238 2.81 6.76 21.66
C MET A 238 4.10 5.96 21.89
N ALA A 239 5.13 6.14 21.06
CA ALA A 239 6.40 5.41 21.12
C ALA A 239 6.20 3.87 21.15
N LEU A 240 5.19 3.35 20.42
CA LEU A 240 4.91 1.92 20.38
C LEU A 240 6.00 1.17 19.62
N ASP A 241 6.34 -0.01 20.13
CA ASP A 241 7.22 -0.96 19.45
C ASP A 241 6.49 -1.69 18.29
N LYS A 242 7.25 -2.27 17.37
CA LYS A 242 6.70 -2.95 16.20
C LYS A 242 5.77 -4.13 16.53
N PRO A 243 6.05 -4.99 17.53
CA PRO A 243 5.12 -6.04 17.96
C PRO A 243 3.77 -5.46 18.40
N THR A 244 3.75 -4.39 19.19
CA THR A 244 2.51 -3.74 19.61
C THR A 244 1.77 -3.10 18.42
N ILE A 245 2.50 -2.45 17.51
CA ILE A 245 1.93 -1.91 16.25
C ILE A 245 1.32 -3.05 15.42
N SER A 246 2.00 -4.19 15.29
CA SER A 246 1.48 -5.35 14.59
C SER A 246 0.18 -5.88 15.23
N LEU A 247 0.09 -5.88 16.57
CA LEU A 247 -1.15 -6.20 17.29
C LEU A 247 -2.28 -5.20 16.95
N VAL A 248 -1.99 -3.90 16.93
CA VAL A 248 -2.96 -2.86 16.54
C VAL A 248 -3.47 -3.10 15.11
N LEU A 249 -2.57 -3.42 14.17
CA LEU A 249 -2.93 -3.72 12.77
C LEU A 249 -3.73 -5.04 12.65
N LEU A 250 -3.43 -6.04 13.48
CA LEU A 250 -4.20 -7.28 13.55
C LEU A 250 -5.62 -7.02 14.07
N VAL A 251 -5.76 -6.22 15.11
CA VAL A 251 -7.06 -5.80 15.66
C VAL A 251 -7.84 -4.96 14.64
N TYR A 252 -7.15 -4.08 13.92
CA TYR A 252 -7.74 -3.35 12.79
C TYR A 252 -8.30 -4.32 11.74
N GLY A 253 -7.51 -5.28 11.27
CA GLY A 253 -7.97 -6.27 10.30
C GLY A 253 -9.16 -7.10 10.81
N GLY A 254 -9.10 -7.57 12.07
CA GLY A 254 -10.20 -8.31 12.71
C GLY A 254 -11.50 -7.50 12.80
N GLY A 255 -11.39 -6.21 13.12
CA GLY A 255 -12.53 -5.27 13.10
C GLY A 255 -13.17 -5.15 11.72
N GLY A 256 -12.39 -5.31 10.65
CA GLY A 256 -12.88 -5.29 9.26
C GLY A 256 -13.86 -6.41 8.94
N ILE A 257 -13.64 -7.60 9.48
CA ILE A 257 -14.57 -8.74 9.33
C ILE A 257 -15.91 -8.40 9.99
N LEU A 258 -15.88 -7.85 11.21
CA LEU A 258 -17.10 -7.42 11.93
C LEU A 258 -17.83 -6.33 11.16
N GLY A 259 -17.08 -5.37 10.59
CA GLY A 259 -17.63 -4.30 9.77
C GLY A 259 -18.33 -4.80 8.51
N ALA A 260 -17.70 -5.72 7.77
CA ALA A 260 -18.31 -6.32 6.58
C ALA A 260 -19.59 -7.10 6.90
N LEU A 261 -19.61 -7.85 8.01
CA LEU A 261 -20.79 -8.58 8.48
C LEU A 261 -21.91 -7.63 8.90
N LEU A 262 -21.59 -6.57 9.65
CA LEU A 262 -22.54 -5.53 10.06
C LEU A 262 -23.12 -4.81 8.84
N GLY A 263 -22.25 -4.42 7.90
CA GLY A 263 -22.63 -3.75 6.66
C GLY A 263 -23.54 -4.59 5.79
N GLY A 264 -23.27 -5.88 5.64
CA GLY A 264 -24.12 -6.81 4.92
C GLY A 264 -25.53 -6.91 5.54
N ARG A 265 -25.62 -7.15 6.85
CA ARG A 265 -26.91 -7.22 7.55
C ARG A 265 -27.69 -5.90 7.48
N ALA A 266 -26.99 -4.79 7.59
CA ALA A 266 -27.61 -3.47 7.48
C ALA A 266 -28.13 -3.18 6.07
N ALA A 267 -27.35 -3.52 5.04
CA ALA A 267 -27.75 -3.37 3.65
C ALA A 267 -28.99 -4.22 3.29
N ASP A 268 -29.18 -5.37 3.96
CA ASP A 268 -30.37 -6.20 3.76
C ASP A 268 -31.64 -5.61 4.40
N ARG A 269 -31.49 -4.88 5.52
CA ARG A 269 -32.62 -4.39 6.33
C ARG A 269 -33.03 -2.97 6.02
N TRP A 270 -32.09 -2.13 5.61
CA TRP A 270 -32.31 -0.70 5.43
C TRP A 270 -32.04 -0.26 4.00
N PRO A 271 -32.62 0.89 3.55
CA PRO A 271 -32.33 1.45 2.22
C PRO A 271 -30.85 1.71 2.01
N GLY A 272 -30.30 1.21 0.89
CA GLY A 272 -28.86 1.26 0.58
C GLY A 272 -28.21 2.64 0.74
N PRO A 273 -28.80 3.73 0.19
CA PRO A 273 -28.22 5.07 0.30
C PRO A 273 -28.13 5.59 1.73
N ALA A 274 -29.18 5.42 2.53
CA ALA A 274 -29.23 5.86 3.93
C ALA A 274 -28.21 5.09 4.79
N THR A 275 -28.14 3.78 4.61
CA THR A 275 -27.18 2.91 5.28
C THR A 275 -25.75 3.29 4.96
N PHE A 276 -25.46 3.54 3.66
CA PHE A 276 -24.14 3.96 3.23
C PHE A 276 -23.74 5.31 3.85
N VAL A 277 -24.61 6.31 3.82
CA VAL A 277 -24.33 7.64 4.39
C VAL A 277 -24.13 7.55 5.91
N ALA A 278 -24.96 6.77 6.63
CA ALA A 278 -24.80 6.60 8.07
C ALA A 278 -23.44 6.01 8.44
N PHE A 279 -23.01 4.95 7.74
CA PHE A 279 -21.71 4.35 7.97
C PHE A 279 -20.54 5.27 7.55
N LEU A 280 -20.71 6.06 6.48
CA LEU A 280 -19.71 7.04 6.06
C LEU A 280 -19.49 8.12 7.13
N LEU A 281 -20.57 8.61 7.75
CA LEU A 281 -20.50 9.58 8.85
C LEU A 281 -19.81 8.99 10.10
N LEU A 282 -20.13 7.74 10.46
CA LEU A 282 -19.47 7.04 11.56
C LEU A 282 -18.00 6.77 11.27
N HIS A 283 -17.64 6.46 10.01
CA HIS A 283 -16.25 6.34 9.60
C HIS A 283 -15.50 7.69 9.69
N ALA A 284 -16.11 8.77 9.21
CA ALA A 284 -15.54 10.11 9.34
C ALA A 284 -15.32 10.50 10.82
N LEU A 285 -16.30 10.20 11.68
CA LEU A 285 -16.19 10.39 13.12
C LEU A 285 -15.03 9.58 13.70
N ALA A 286 -14.86 8.32 13.28
CA ALA A 286 -13.77 7.47 13.74
C ALA A 286 -12.39 8.08 13.39
N LEU A 287 -12.23 8.59 12.16
CA LEU A 287 -10.99 9.26 11.74
C LEU A 287 -10.69 10.52 12.55
N VAL A 288 -11.72 11.31 12.89
CA VAL A 288 -11.58 12.51 13.73
C VAL A 288 -11.20 12.15 15.17
N LEU A 289 -11.76 11.06 15.71
CA LEU A 289 -11.51 10.64 17.09
C LEU A 289 -10.16 9.93 17.29
N LEU A 290 -9.60 9.33 16.25
CA LEU A 290 -8.37 8.53 16.35
C LEU A 290 -7.19 9.28 16.98
N PRO A 291 -6.87 10.55 16.64
CA PRO A 291 -5.77 11.29 17.27
C PRO A 291 -5.95 11.51 18.78
N PHE A 292 -7.18 11.48 19.28
CA PHE A 292 -7.47 11.64 20.72
C PHE A 292 -7.40 10.31 21.48
N ALA A 293 -7.24 9.19 20.78
CA ALA A 293 -7.18 7.86 21.39
C ALA A 293 -5.76 7.46 21.86
N THR A 294 -4.82 8.39 21.91
CA THR A 294 -3.42 8.14 22.30
C THR A 294 -3.19 8.11 23.80
N GLY A 295 -4.24 8.22 24.63
CA GLY A 295 -4.16 8.17 26.09
C GLY A 295 -3.84 6.80 26.69
N GLY A 296 -3.73 5.73 25.91
CA GLY A 296 -3.36 4.38 26.32
C GLY A 296 -3.78 3.32 25.33
N LEU A 297 -3.10 2.15 25.38
CA LEU A 297 -3.33 1.05 24.44
C LEU A 297 -4.81 0.56 24.40
N PRO A 298 -5.53 0.37 25.52
CA PRO A 298 -6.92 -0.07 25.45
C PRO A 298 -7.85 0.92 24.72
N LEU A 299 -7.65 2.22 24.93
CA LEU A 299 -8.41 3.27 24.26
C LEU A 299 -8.10 3.28 22.76
N LEU A 300 -6.82 3.16 22.39
CA LEU A 300 -6.39 3.03 21.00
C LEU A 300 -7.04 1.81 20.32
N LEU A 301 -6.99 0.64 20.95
CA LEU A 301 -7.57 -0.58 20.38
C LEU A 301 -9.10 -0.44 20.18
N GLY A 302 -9.81 0.17 21.11
CA GLY A 302 -11.24 0.47 20.96
C GLY A 302 -11.52 1.41 19.79
N ALA A 303 -10.73 2.49 19.65
CA ALA A 303 -10.84 3.44 18.55
C ALA A 303 -10.51 2.78 17.19
N VAL A 304 -9.51 1.91 17.14
CA VAL A 304 -9.11 1.16 15.95
C VAL A 304 -10.18 0.19 15.50
N VAL A 305 -10.81 -0.54 16.43
CA VAL A 305 -11.98 -1.41 16.13
C VAL A 305 -13.11 -0.58 15.56
N PHE A 306 -13.49 0.51 16.24
CA PHE A 306 -14.53 1.43 15.77
C PHE A 306 -14.22 1.95 14.37
N TRP A 307 -13.00 2.41 14.13
CA TRP A 307 -12.54 2.89 12.83
C TRP A 307 -12.68 1.80 11.75
N CYS A 308 -12.15 0.59 11.97
CA CYS A 308 -12.16 -0.45 10.95
C CYS A 308 -13.57 -0.99 10.67
N VAL A 309 -14.39 -1.17 11.70
CA VAL A 309 -15.80 -1.59 11.55
C VAL A 309 -16.52 -0.64 10.61
N PHE A 310 -16.45 0.67 10.84
CA PHE A 310 -17.14 1.66 10.01
C PHE A 310 -16.43 2.00 8.71
N ASN A 311 -15.17 1.62 8.54
CA ASN A 311 -14.51 1.65 7.25
C ASN A 311 -15.03 0.55 6.31
N MET A 312 -15.25 -0.68 6.82
CA MET A 312 -15.65 -1.83 6.01
C MET A 312 -17.17 -1.97 5.83
N ALA A 313 -17.97 -1.45 6.77
CA ALA A 313 -19.42 -1.55 6.73
C ALA A 313 -20.10 -0.88 5.50
N PRO A 314 -19.61 0.24 4.94
CA PRO A 314 -20.20 0.85 3.74
C PRO A 314 -20.12 -0.03 2.48
N GLY A 315 -19.13 -0.93 2.38
CA GLY A 315 -18.84 -1.72 1.17
C GLY A 315 -20.05 -2.49 0.62
N PRO A 316 -20.70 -3.37 1.40
CA PRO A 316 -21.89 -4.09 0.93
C PRO A 316 -23.04 -3.17 0.52
N ALA A 317 -23.27 -2.07 1.25
CA ALA A 317 -24.35 -1.12 0.97
C ALA A 317 -24.16 -0.39 -0.36
N ILE A 318 -22.93 0.07 -0.66
CA ILE A 318 -22.64 0.76 -1.92
C ILE A 318 -22.69 -0.21 -3.11
N GLN A 319 -22.22 -1.45 -2.95
CA GLN A 319 -22.30 -2.44 -4.02
C GLN A 319 -23.75 -2.78 -4.36
N LYS A 320 -24.60 -3.02 -3.35
CA LYS A 320 -26.03 -3.22 -3.54
C LYS A 320 -26.67 -2.04 -4.26
N TYR A 321 -26.38 -0.83 -3.81
CA TYR A 321 -26.93 0.40 -4.41
C TYR A 321 -26.53 0.58 -5.88
N LEU A 322 -25.28 0.29 -6.25
CA LEU A 322 -24.81 0.34 -7.63
C LEU A 322 -25.52 -0.68 -8.54
N VAL A 323 -25.76 -1.89 -8.03
CA VAL A 323 -26.53 -2.92 -8.74
C VAL A 323 -27.98 -2.47 -8.96
N GLU A 324 -28.62 -1.89 -7.94
CA GLU A 324 -30.00 -1.37 -8.03
C GLU A 324 -30.12 -0.17 -8.97
N LEU A 325 -29.11 0.71 -9.02
CA LEU A 325 -29.10 1.87 -9.92
C LEU A 325 -28.94 1.50 -11.40
N SER A 326 -28.24 0.43 -11.70
CA SER A 326 -27.91 0.04 -13.07
C SER A 326 -27.82 -1.49 -13.21
N PRO A 327 -28.95 -2.21 -13.14
CA PRO A 327 -28.97 -3.66 -13.21
C PRO A 327 -28.31 -4.22 -14.49
N ASP A 328 -28.56 -3.58 -15.63
CA ASP A 328 -28.03 -3.99 -16.95
C ASP A 328 -26.51 -3.85 -17.07
N THR A 329 -25.88 -3.00 -16.23
CA THR A 329 -24.46 -2.73 -16.25
C THR A 329 -23.80 -2.98 -14.90
N ALA A 330 -24.42 -3.77 -14.03
CA ALA A 330 -23.97 -4.02 -12.65
C ALA A 330 -22.50 -4.46 -12.57
N ALA A 331 -22.07 -5.38 -13.44
CA ALA A 331 -20.67 -5.84 -13.46
C ALA A 331 -19.68 -4.71 -13.82
N ILE A 332 -20.08 -3.82 -14.75
CA ILE A 332 -19.29 -2.63 -15.12
C ILE A 332 -19.21 -1.68 -13.92
N GLN A 333 -20.33 -1.46 -13.22
CA GLN A 333 -20.37 -0.55 -12.07
C GLN A 333 -19.51 -1.04 -10.92
N ILE A 334 -19.50 -2.34 -10.63
CA ILE A 334 -18.63 -2.92 -9.60
C ILE A 334 -17.15 -2.75 -9.97
N SER A 335 -16.80 -2.97 -11.25
CA SER A 335 -15.43 -2.75 -11.74
C SER A 335 -15.00 -1.28 -11.64
N LEU A 336 -15.87 -0.35 -12.06
CA LEU A 336 -15.61 1.10 -11.96
C LEU A 336 -15.52 1.56 -10.50
N ASN A 337 -16.29 0.95 -9.59
CA ASN A 337 -16.20 1.24 -8.17
C ASN A 337 -14.84 0.82 -7.60
N THR A 338 -14.29 -0.30 -8.05
CA THR A 338 -12.92 -0.71 -7.68
C THR A 338 -11.90 0.34 -8.13
N SER A 339 -12.02 0.87 -9.36
CA SER A 339 -11.16 1.97 -9.82
C SER A 339 -11.36 3.26 -8.99
N ALA A 340 -12.59 3.60 -8.63
CA ALA A 340 -12.88 4.75 -7.76
C ALA A 340 -12.28 4.59 -6.36
N ILE A 341 -12.37 3.39 -5.78
CA ILE A 341 -11.70 3.02 -4.52
C ILE A 341 -10.20 3.24 -4.63
N GLN A 342 -9.56 2.71 -5.67
CA GLN A 342 -8.12 2.83 -5.85
C GLN A 342 -7.65 4.26 -6.14
N LEU A 343 -8.45 5.06 -6.85
CA LEU A 343 -8.20 6.51 -6.98
C LEU A 343 -8.29 7.21 -5.62
N GLY A 344 -9.25 6.81 -4.77
CA GLY A 344 -9.35 7.30 -3.40
C GLY A 344 -8.12 6.93 -2.56
N VAL A 345 -7.63 5.70 -2.67
CA VAL A 345 -6.36 5.26 -2.05
C VAL A 345 -5.20 6.13 -2.50
N ALA A 346 -5.08 6.37 -3.81
CA ALA A 346 -4.02 7.20 -4.39
C ALA A 346 -4.06 8.64 -3.86
N LEU A 347 -5.23 9.27 -3.89
CA LEU A 347 -5.43 10.64 -3.41
C LEU A 347 -5.20 10.73 -1.89
N GLY A 348 -5.71 9.78 -1.12
CA GLY A 348 -5.54 9.75 0.33
C GLY A 348 -4.08 9.64 0.74
N ALA A 349 -3.35 8.68 0.17
CA ALA A 349 -1.93 8.51 0.41
C ALA A 349 -1.11 9.76 0.01
N PHE A 350 -1.49 10.42 -1.09
CA PHE A 350 -0.85 11.65 -1.55
C PHE A 350 -1.13 12.84 -0.62
N ILE A 351 -2.39 13.04 -0.22
CA ILE A 351 -2.77 14.09 0.74
C ILE A 351 -2.07 13.86 2.08
N GLY A 352 -2.05 12.62 2.57
CA GLY A 352 -1.35 12.24 3.78
C GLY A 352 0.16 12.52 3.70
N ALA A 353 0.80 12.33 2.53
CA ALA A 353 2.20 12.66 2.28
C ALA A 353 2.48 14.14 2.56
N ILE A 354 1.63 15.02 2.00
CA ILE A 354 1.76 16.47 2.20
C ILE A 354 1.58 16.85 3.67
N LEU A 355 0.56 16.27 4.33
CA LEU A 355 0.25 16.58 5.72
C LEU A 355 1.38 16.13 6.67
N VAL A 356 1.89 14.92 6.49
CA VAL A 356 2.97 14.38 7.35
C VAL A 356 4.24 15.18 7.18
N ASP A 357 4.63 15.52 5.97
CA ASP A 357 5.84 16.33 5.73
C ASP A 357 5.69 17.75 6.28
N GLN A 358 4.50 18.38 6.20
CA GLN A 358 4.25 19.71 6.77
C GLN A 358 4.24 19.69 8.30
N VAL A 359 3.70 18.66 8.94
CA VAL A 359 3.71 18.51 10.39
C VAL A 359 5.13 18.25 10.90
N ALA A 360 5.89 17.38 10.23
CA ALA A 360 7.29 17.12 10.56
C ALA A 360 8.16 18.39 10.49
N VAL A 361 7.86 19.32 9.56
CA VAL A 361 8.57 20.60 9.45
C VAL A 361 8.18 21.56 10.59
N ARG A 362 6.96 21.49 11.12
CA ARG A 362 6.45 22.41 12.15
C ARG A 362 6.68 21.93 13.58
N ALA A 363 6.80 20.62 13.79
CA ALA A 363 7.12 20.07 15.10
C ALA A 363 8.65 20.05 15.28
N PRO A 364 9.21 20.79 16.28
CA PRO A 364 10.61 20.58 16.64
C PRO A 364 10.77 19.11 17.05
N PRO A 365 11.90 18.46 16.72
CA PRO A 365 12.13 17.08 17.13
C PRO A 365 11.96 16.99 18.66
N PRO A 366 11.21 16.02 19.20
CA PRO A 366 11.03 15.88 20.63
C PRO A 366 12.40 15.63 21.28
N GLY A 367 12.89 16.62 22.03
CA GLY A 367 14.16 16.60 22.75
C GLY A 367 15.36 16.64 21.81
N GLY A 368 16.08 17.77 21.78
CA GLY A 368 17.26 18.06 20.97
C GLY A 368 18.44 17.08 21.08
N ALA A 369 18.21 15.81 20.85
CA ALA A 369 19.26 14.84 20.61
C ALA A 369 19.57 14.85 19.10
N PRO A 370 20.82 15.10 18.70
CA PRO A 370 21.24 14.93 17.32
C PRO A 370 20.96 13.47 16.90
N PRO A 371 20.61 13.22 15.63
CA PRO A 371 20.44 11.84 15.15
C PRO A 371 21.69 11.03 15.52
N PRO A 372 21.53 9.75 15.94
CA PRO A 372 22.67 8.90 16.23
C PRO A 372 23.58 8.89 15.00
N PRO A 373 24.92 8.97 15.19
CA PRO A 373 25.83 8.88 14.08
C PRO A 373 25.56 7.57 13.31
N PRO A 374 25.73 7.57 11.98
CA PRO A 374 25.56 6.36 11.18
C PRO A 374 26.40 5.24 11.80
N PRO A 375 25.92 3.98 11.80
CA PRO A 375 26.67 2.85 12.35
C PRO A 375 28.04 2.82 11.70
N ALA A 376 29.08 2.72 12.53
CA ALA A 376 30.44 2.59 12.06
C ALA A 376 30.51 1.39 11.08
N PRO A 377 31.22 1.51 9.96
CA PRO A 377 31.40 0.38 9.05
C PRO A 377 31.99 -0.80 9.83
N PRO A 378 31.60 -2.05 9.52
CA PRO A 378 32.08 -3.22 10.23
C PRO A 378 33.61 -3.27 10.16
N PRO A 379 34.30 -3.68 11.26
CA PRO A 379 35.74 -3.87 11.24
C PRO A 379 36.05 -5.11 10.38
N GLY A 380 36.46 -4.90 9.15
CA GLY A 380 36.76 -6.02 8.26
C GLY A 380 37.30 -5.55 6.91
N GLY A 381 38.58 -5.34 6.84
CA GLY A 381 39.28 -5.08 5.60
C GLY A 381 40.57 -4.32 5.88
N GLY A 382 41.62 -5.02 6.29
CA GLY A 382 42.94 -4.44 6.54
C GLY A 382 43.49 -3.78 5.27
N GLY A 383 43.36 -2.45 5.18
CA GLY A 383 44.23 -1.64 4.38
C GLY A 383 45.51 -1.33 5.15
N PRO A 384 46.67 -1.14 4.49
CA PRO A 384 47.92 -0.86 5.19
C PRO A 384 47.76 0.45 6.00
N PRO A 385 48.46 0.52 7.17
CA PRO A 385 48.37 1.71 8.02
C PRO A 385 48.88 2.95 7.26
N PRO A 386 48.31 4.13 7.50
CA PRO A 386 48.79 5.36 6.91
C PRO A 386 50.22 5.63 7.30
N PRO A 387 51.07 6.20 6.44
CA PRO A 387 52.43 6.55 6.74
C PRO A 387 52.49 7.50 7.95
N PRO A 388 53.55 7.40 8.79
CA PRO A 388 53.69 8.24 9.97
C PRO A 388 53.69 9.71 9.59
N ALA A 389 52.93 10.51 10.33
CA ALA A 389 52.90 11.96 10.13
C ALA A 389 54.29 12.57 10.22
N GLY A 390 54.70 13.26 9.20
CA GLY A 390 55.97 14.02 9.20
C GLY A 390 55.97 15.08 10.33
N PRO A 391 57.16 15.54 10.74
CA PRO A 391 57.29 16.53 11.77
C PRO A 391 56.47 17.79 11.50
N PRO A 392 55.90 18.44 12.49
CA PRO A 392 55.10 19.66 12.30
C PRO A 392 55.95 20.77 11.64
N PRO A 393 55.37 21.61 10.78
CA PRO A 393 56.08 22.73 10.18
C PRO A 393 56.62 23.68 11.27
N PRO A 394 57.79 24.29 11.06
CA PRO A 394 58.36 25.24 12.05
C PRO A 394 57.43 26.43 12.23
N ALA A 395 57.37 26.90 13.50
CA ALA A 395 56.55 28.05 13.86
C ALA A 395 56.95 29.29 13.06
N PRO A 396 56.02 30.13 12.61
CA PRO A 396 56.33 31.32 11.85
C PRO A 396 57.22 32.27 12.66
N ASP A 397 58.31 32.73 12.07
CA ASP A 397 59.29 33.62 12.65
C ASP A 397 58.64 34.97 13.02
N THR A 398 58.50 35.22 14.31
CA THR A 398 57.87 36.45 14.87
C THR A 398 58.66 37.71 14.57
N ARG A 399 59.84 37.64 13.91
CA ARG A 399 60.66 38.82 13.53
C ARG A 399 60.13 39.49 12.23
N ALA A 400 59.60 38.72 11.26
CA ALA A 400 59.05 39.27 10.04
C ALA A 400 57.75 40.09 10.24
N ALA A 401 56.97 39.81 11.31
CA ALA A 401 55.78 40.55 11.63
C ALA A 401 56.02 41.89 12.33
N ARG A 402 57.23 42.12 12.86
CA ARG A 402 57.63 43.42 13.48
C ARG A 402 58.09 44.43 12.48
N ASP A 403 58.79 44.00 11.40
CA ASP A 403 59.32 44.92 10.40
C ASP A 403 58.22 45.50 9.49
N THR A 404 57.11 44.78 9.28
CA THR A 404 55.95 45.26 8.51
C THR A 404 55.11 46.32 9.27
N LEU A 405 55.12 46.29 10.60
CA LEU A 405 54.43 47.30 11.41
C LEU A 405 55.21 48.60 11.56
N THR A 406 56.52 48.56 11.42
CA THR A 406 57.39 49.78 11.50
C THR A 406 57.35 50.56 10.20
N GLN A 407 57.17 49.92 9.02
CA GLN A 407 57.07 50.62 7.76
C GLN A 407 55.69 51.24 7.49
N ALA A 408 54.64 50.85 8.21
CA ALA A 408 53.31 51.40 8.04
C ALA A 408 53.05 52.68 8.86
N VAL A 409 53.95 53.01 9.77
CA VAL A 409 53.84 54.22 10.64
C VAL A 409 54.53 55.44 10.03
N ASP A 410 55.52 55.25 9.14
CA ASP A 410 56.33 56.36 8.54
C ASP A 410 55.72 56.98 7.27
N HIS A 411 54.53 56.55 6.84
CA HIS A 411 53.88 57.07 5.63
C HIS A 411 52.58 57.85 5.87
N LYS A 412 52.38 58.35 7.11
CA LYS A 412 51.31 59.31 7.45
C LYS A 412 51.89 60.55 8.12
N GLY A 413 52.52 61.38 7.36
CA GLY A 413 52.94 62.71 7.79
C GLY A 413 53.54 63.50 6.66
N ASP A 414 52.71 64.12 5.80
CA ASP A 414 52.90 65.50 5.39
C ASP A 414 51.66 66.04 4.65
N PRO A 415 51.18 67.24 4.96
CA PRO A 415 50.01 67.85 4.38
C PRO A 415 50.40 68.78 3.25
N GLN A 416 49.70 68.73 2.12
CA GLN A 416 49.32 69.90 1.31
C GLN A 416 48.03 69.60 0.56
#